data_19bb79d7c7d9129318bb6311bb004959
#
_entry.id   19bb79d7c7d9129318bb6311bb004959
#
_cell.length_a   1.000
_cell.length_b   1.000
_cell.length_c   1.000
_cell.angle_alpha   90.00
_cell.angle_beta   90.00
_cell.angle_gamma   90.00
#
_symmetry.space_group_name_H-M   'P 1'
#
loop_
_entity.id
_entity.type
_entity.pdbx_description
1 polymer ?
#
loop_
_entity_poly.entity_id
_entity_poly.type
_entity_poly.pdbx_seq_one_letter_code
_entity_poly.pdbx_strand_id
1 'polypeptide(L)'
;MDAARPQPITDPVALSLRHDSRATTDKAPFGAVPAGTTVQFALNALPGVESATLVVERRRLEGDQTRLDYTALARIPMQRGPGATPGTERFTASHRFDDISVHGYWFAVRIGGREYLLQNNRDTIHWTRERGSNGLAVVDWQPPGERRIRRLRLSVYQPGFRTPDWAADAVYYYVFPERFRNGDRSNDPQPGSRRYQTHAIELHPRWTDVPFKPGSGDGSDAAHNNDFFGGDLAGIIEKLDHIRALGANALYMTPVFQ
;
A
#
# COMPACT_ATOMS: atom_id res chain seq x y z
N MET A 1 -9.08 -32.39 5.49
CA MET A 1 -10.39 -31.86 5.92
C MET A 1 -10.65 -30.61 5.10
N ASP A 2 -11.56 -30.70 4.13
CA ASP A 2 -11.96 -29.55 3.32
C ASP A 2 -12.61 -28.52 4.25
N ALA A 3 -11.97 -27.36 4.37
CA ALA A 3 -12.57 -26.24 5.07
C ALA A 3 -13.84 -25.85 4.31
N ALA A 4 -15.00 -26.09 4.91
CA ALA A 4 -16.28 -25.76 4.33
C ALA A 4 -16.23 -24.31 3.79
N ARG A 5 -16.60 -24.12 2.52
CA ARG A 5 -16.71 -22.77 1.91
C ARG A 5 -17.65 -21.95 2.80
N PRO A 6 -17.26 -20.75 3.20
CA PRO A 6 -18.13 -19.90 4.01
C PRO A 6 -19.44 -19.68 3.25
N GLN A 7 -20.55 -19.89 3.91
CA GLN A 7 -21.87 -19.64 3.33
C GLN A 7 -21.97 -18.15 2.92
N PRO A 8 -22.62 -17.86 1.80
CA PRO A 8 -22.82 -16.47 1.38
C PRO A 8 -23.66 -15.72 2.42
N ILE A 9 -23.35 -14.46 2.65
CA ILE A 9 -24.14 -13.56 3.50
C ILE A 9 -25.39 -13.19 2.69
N THR A 10 -26.56 -13.46 3.24
CA THR A 10 -27.86 -13.17 2.63
C THR A 10 -28.69 -12.18 3.42
N ASP A 11 -28.30 -11.84 4.65
CA ASP A 11 -28.98 -10.90 5.50
C ASP A 11 -28.94 -9.48 4.89
N PRO A 12 -30.08 -8.85 4.60
CA PRO A 12 -30.12 -7.52 3.98
C PRO A 12 -29.49 -6.42 4.82
N VAL A 13 -29.61 -6.52 6.15
CA VAL A 13 -29.00 -5.55 7.08
C VAL A 13 -27.48 -5.69 7.05
N ALA A 14 -26.97 -6.91 7.09
CA ALA A 14 -25.53 -7.17 6.98
C ALA A 14 -24.98 -6.69 5.61
N LEU A 15 -25.68 -6.95 4.53
CA LEU A 15 -25.30 -6.49 3.19
C LEU A 15 -25.36 -4.96 3.02
N SER A 16 -26.13 -4.27 3.86
CA SER A 16 -26.25 -2.81 3.84
C SER A 16 -25.10 -2.09 4.57
N LEU A 17 -24.29 -2.79 5.35
CA LEU A 17 -23.16 -2.19 6.07
C LEU A 17 -22.21 -1.47 5.13
N ARG A 18 -21.92 -0.20 5.41
CA ARG A 18 -21.06 0.66 4.59
C ARG A 18 -20.11 1.48 5.44
N HIS A 19 -18.87 1.52 5.04
CA HIS A 19 -17.84 2.42 5.52
C HIS A 19 -16.85 2.68 4.38
N ASP A 20 -16.55 3.95 4.09
CA ASP A 20 -15.50 4.34 3.14
C ASP A 20 -14.41 5.12 3.90
N SER A 21 -13.24 4.52 4.05
CA SER A 21 -12.12 5.14 4.76
C SER A 21 -11.57 6.41 4.09
N ARG A 22 -11.98 6.70 2.85
CA ARG A 22 -11.61 7.91 2.10
C ARG A 22 -12.62 9.03 2.25
N ALA A 23 -13.85 8.71 2.66
CA ALA A 23 -14.88 9.70 2.90
C ALA A 23 -14.71 10.31 4.29
N THR A 24 -14.56 11.64 4.36
CA THR A 24 -14.44 12.36 5.64
C THR A 24 -15.69 12.27 6.50
N THR A 25 -16.83 11.93 5.91
CA THR A 25 -18.02 11.57 6.65
C THR A 25 -17.85 10.29 7.45
N ASP A 26 -17.09 9.32 6.96
CA ASP A 26 -16.95 8.01 7.59
C ASP A 26 -15.65 7.87 8.38
N LYS A 27 -14.59 8.62 8.02
CA LYS A 27 -13.34 8.69 8.76
C LYS A 27 -12.75 10.11 8.69
N ALA A 28 -12.70 10.80 9.80
CA ALA A 28 -12.17 12.17 9.89
C ALA A 28 -11.18 12.32 11.07
N PRO A 29 -10.02 12.96 10.82
CA PRO A 29 -9.55 13.51 9.55
C PRO A 29 -9.15 12.42 8.54
N PHE A 30 -9.10 12.81 7.26
CA PHE A 30 -8.65 11.93 6.19
C PHE A 30 -7.12 11.73 6.23
N GLY A 31 -6.66 10.58 5.73
CA GLY A 31 -5.24 10.30 5.55
C GLY A 31 -4.52 9.92 6.84
N ALA A 32 -3.21 10.19 6.85
CA ALA A 32 -2.35 10.05 8.02
C ALA A 32 -2.55 11.22 8.98
N VAL A 33 -2.33 10.98 10.28
CA VAL A 33 -2.54 11.98 11.32
C VAL A 33 -1.33 12.08 12.26
N PRO A 34 -1.05 13.25 12.85
CA PRO A 34 -0.04 13.34 13.90
C PRO A 34 -0.50 12.64 15.17
N ALA A 35 0.44 12.11 15.95
CA ALA A 35 0.15 11.57 17.28
C ALA A 35 -0.56 12.61 18.15
N GLY A 36 -1.49 12.16 18.98
CA GLY A 36 -2.38 13.01 19.77
C GLY A 36 -3.69 13.37 19.08
N THR A 37 -3.90 12.95 17.83
CA THR A 37 -5.13 13.24 17.08
C THR A 37 -6.26 12.30 17.49
N THR A 38 -7.44 12.86 17.72
CA THR A 38 -8.68 12.09 17.83
C THR A 38 -9.29 11.92 16.43
N VAL A 39 -9.47 10.67 16.01
CA VAL A 39 -10.10 10.31 14.74
C VAL A 39 -11.51 9.83 15.00
N GLN A 40 -12.45 10.36 14.22
CA GLN A 40 -13.84 9.92 14.22
C GLN A 40 -14.05 8.83 13.15
N PHE A 41 -14.84 7.84 13.52
CA PHE A 41 -15.20 6.73 12.63
C PHE A 41 -16.71 6.58 12.60
N ALA A 42 -17.22 6.24 11.44
CA ALA A 42 -18.64 5.93 11.29
C ALA A 42 -18.87 4.78 10.32
N LEU A 43 -19.95 4.07 10.50
CA LEU A 43 -20.52 3.16 9.53
C LEU A 43 -22.02 3.43 9.38
N ASN A 44 -22.58 3.08 8.25
CA ASN A 44 -24.00 3.25 7.92
C ASN A 44 -24.60 1.88 7.63
N ALA A 45 -25.88 1.69 7.99
CA ALA A 45 -26.62 0.46 7.80
C ALA A 45 -28.12 0.69 7.66
N LEU A 46 -28.85 -0.30 7.16
CA LEU A 46 -30.29 -0.38 7.39
C LEU A 46 -30.59 -0.65 8.85
N PRO A 47 -31.80 -0.30 9.35
CA PRO A 47 -32.23 -0.66 10.69
C PRO A 47 -32.16 -2.17 10.95
N GLY A 48 -31.80 -2.56 12.17
CA GLY A 48 -31.69 -3.97 12.57
C GLY A 48 -30.32 -4.36 13.10
N VAL A 49 -29.34 -3.44 13.13
CA VAL A 49 -28.07 -3.67 13.81
C VAL A 49 -28.30 -3.61 15.32
N GLU A 50 -27.95 -4.69 16.04
CA GLU A 50 -28.06 -4.76 17.51
C GLU A 50 -26.97 -3.94 18.18
N SER A 51 -25.73 -4.11 17.73
CA SER A 51 -24.57 -3.35 18.22
C SER A 51 -23.48 -3.27 17.17
N ALA A 52 -22.69 -2.21 17.24
CA ALA A 52 -21.48 -2.03 16.45
C ALA A 52 -20.32 -1.65 17.37
N THR A 53 -19.15 -2.18 17.11
CA THR A 53 -17.93 -1.93 17.89
C THR A 53 -16.79 -1.61 16.92
N LEU A 54 -16.16 -0.45 17.11
CA LEU A 54 -14.89 -0.15 16.46
C LEU A 54 -13.77 -0.91 17.19
N VAL A 55 -12.99 -1.67 16.43
CA VAL A 55 -11.79 -2.36 16.93
C VAL A 55 -10.56 -1.69 16.35
N VAL A 56 -9.67 -1.24 17.23
CA VAL A 56 -8.40 -0.62 16.88
C VAL A 56 -7.26 -1.51 17.33
N GLU A 57 -6.29 -1.71 16.45
CA GLU A 57 -5.13 -2.57 16.67
C GLU A 57 -3.86 -1.86 16.22
N ARG A 58 -2.75 -2.12 16.89
CA ARG A 58 -1.43 -1.66 16.50
C ARG A 58 -0.79 -2.71 15.57
N ARG A 59 -0.32 -2.25 14.42
CA ARG A 59 0.46 -3.08 13.50
C ARG A 59 1.89 -3.22 14.00
N ARG A 60 2.40 -4.42 13.98
CA ARG A 60 3.80 -4.72 14.29
C ARG A 60 4.41 -5.49 13.12
N LEU A 61 5.52 -4.98 12.62
CA LEU A 61 6.38 -5.66 11.67
C LEU A 61 7.62 -6.15 12.42
N GLU A 62 7.93 -7.42 12.32
CA GLU A 62 9.13 -8.00 12.94
C GLU A 62 10.13 -8.43 11.86
N GLY A 63 11.43 -8.23 12.18
CA GLY A 63 12.55 -8.65 11.37
C GLY A 63 12.55 -8.02 9.97
N ASP A 64 12.84 -8.82 8.98
CA ASP A 64 12.87 -8.49 7.55
C ASP A 64 11.48 -8.29 6.93
N GLN A 65 10.49 -7.89 7.70
CA GLN A 65 9.09 -7.75 7.32
C GLN A 65 8.39 -9.08 6.95
N THR A 66 8.95 -10.20 7.34
CA THR A 66 8.35 -11.52 7.07
C THR A 66 7.13 -11.78 7.93
N ARG A 67 7.11 -11.22 9.14
CA ARG A 67 6.03 -11.41 10.10
C ARG A 67 5.27 -10.11 10.35
N LEU A 68 3.98 -10.14 10.06
CA LEU A 68 3.05 -9.05 10.29
C LEU A 68 2.03 -9.47 11.34
N ASP A 69 2.09 -8.84 12.50
CA ASP A 69 1.16 -9.05 13.60
C ASP A 69 0.38 -7.79 13.94
N TYR A 70 -0.76 -7.96 14.61
CA TYR A 70 -1.59 -6.88 15.13
C TYR A 70 -1.89 -7.13 16.60
N THR A 71 -1.65 -6.12 17.43
CA THR A 71 -1.97 -6.15 18.87
C THR A 71 -3.20 -5.30 19.13
N ALA A 72 -4.19 -5.86 19.81
CA ALA A 72 -5.40 -5.13 20.15
C ALA A 72 -5.06 -3.94 21.07
N LEU A 73 -5.58 -2.75 20.73
CA LEU A 73 -5.47 -1.54 21.52
C LEU A 73 -6.79 -1.16 22.18
N ALA A 74 -7.87 -1.18 21.41
CA ALA A 74 -9.18 -0.74 21.90
C ALA A 74 -10.33 -1.47 21.20
N ARG A 75 -11.40 -1.68 21.94
CA ARG A 75 -12.73 -2.08 21.44
C ARG A 75 -13.72 -1.07 21.94
N ILE A 76 -14.26 -0.25 21.05
CA ILE A 76 -15.06 0.93 21.40
C ILE A 76 -16.49 0.70 20.91
N PRO A 77 -17.48 0.57 21.82
CA PRO A 77 -18.88 0.54 21.42
C PRO A 77 -19.23 1.81 20.65
N MET A 78 -19.91 1.64 19.52
CA MET A 78 -20.32 2.76 18.69
C MET A 78 -21.72 3.26 19.08
N GLN A 79 -21.89 4.57 19.02
CA GLN A 79 -23.16 5.22 19.31
C GLN A 79 -24.05 5.20 18.09
N ARG A 80 -25.29 4.75 18.24
CA ARG A 80 -26.31 4.76 17.21
C ARG A 80 -26.96 6.13 17.06
N GLY A 81 -27.16 6.57 15.85
CA GLY A 81 -27.89 7.77 15.49
C GLY A 81 -28.59 7.63 14.14
N PRO A 82 -29.33 8.65 13.71
CA PRO A 82 -29.97 8.66 12.38
C PRO A 82 -28.91 8.68 11.29
N GLY A 83 -29.14 7.94 10.21
CA GLY A 83 -28.33 8.00 8.99
C GLY A 83 -28.62 9.28 8.20
N ALA A 84 -27.70 9.61 7.28
CA ALA A 84 -27.86 10.74 6.37
C ALA A 84 -29.01 10.52 5.35
N THR A 85 -29.26 9.26 5.01
CA THR A 85 -30.38 8.86 4.13
C THR A 85 -31.56 8.44 5.00
N PRO A 86 -32.79 8.92 4.73
CA PRO A 86 -33.99 8.45 5.44
C PRO A 86 -34.08 6.92 5.43
N GLY A 87 -34.44 6.33 6.57
CA GLY A 87 -34.54 4.87 6.70
C GLY A 87 -33.20 4.15 6.91
N THR A 88 -32.12 4.87 7.14
CA THR A 88 -30.81 4.30 7.53
C THR A 88 -30.41 4.71 8.94
N GLU A 89 -29.52 3.92 9.53
CA GLU A 89 -28.88 4.19 10.81
C GLU A 89 -27.40 4.47 10.59
N ARG A 90 -26.83 5.30 11.48
CA ARG A 90 -25.42 5.63 11.50
C ARG A 90 -24.84 5.28 12.88
N PHE A 91 -23.70 4.62 12.88
CA PHE A 91 -22.98 4.30 14.10
C PHE A 91 -21.67 5.08 14.10
N THR A 92 -21.35 5.74 15.19
CA THR A 92 -20.16 6.59 15.34
C THR A 92 -19.34 6.23 16.57
N ALA A 93 -18.02 6.32 16.43
CA ALA A 93 -17.08 6.24 17.53
C ALA A 93 -15.90 7.14 17.28
N SER A 94 -15.13 7.47 18.31
CA SER A 94 -13.87 8.18 18.18
C SER A 94 -12.78 7.48 18.97
N HIS A 95 -11.53 7.61 18.51
CA HIS A 95 -10.37 7.11 19.21
C HIS A 95 -9.23 8.11 19.08
N ARG A 96 -8.52 8.36 20.18
CA ARG A 96 -7.32 9.19 20.20
C ARG A 96 -6.09 8.30 19.96
N PHE A 97 -5.28 8.67 18.98
CA PHE A 97 -4.09 7.94 18.58
C PHE A 97 -2.84 8.66 19.11
N ASP A 98 -2.24 8.13 20.15
CA ASP A 98 -1.02 8.72 20.75
C ASP A 98 0.27 8.03 20.29
N ASP A 99 0.19 6.79 19.83
CA ASP A 99 1.34 6.00 19.35
C ASP A 99 1.71 6.30 17.90
N ILE A 100 2.98 6.67 17.65
CA ILE A 100 3.53 6.76 16.29
C ILE A 100 3.69 5.35 15.72
N SER A 101 2.80 4.96 14.82
CA SER A 101 2.76 3.62 14.24
C SER A 101 1.79 3.56 13.05
N VAL A 102 1.76 2.43 12.39
CA VAL A 102 0.64 2.05 11.53
C VAL A 102 -0.37 1.28 12.37
N HIS A 103 -1.59 1.77 12.40
CA HIS A 103 -2.70 1.14 13.10
C HIS A 103 -3.62 0.44 12.10
N GLY A 104 -4.22 -0.65 12.53
CA GLY A 104 -5.30 -1.32 11.85
C GLY A 104 -6.62 -1.04 12.54
N TYR A 105 -7.72 -0.95 11.80
CA TYR A 105 -9.06 -0.92 12.38
C TYR A 105 -10.05 -1.71 11.53
N TRP A 106 -11.14 -2.11 12.16
CA TRP A 106 -12.27 -2.81 11.57
C TRP A 106 -13.47 -2.71 12.50
N PHE A 107 -14.61 -3.19 12.08
CA PHE A 107 -15.82 -3.12 12.91
C PHE A 107 -16.37 -4.52 13.14
N ALA A 108 -16.72 -4.82 14.40
CA ALA A 108 -17.54 -5.96 14.79
C ALA A 108 -18.98 -5.50 14.86
N VAL A 109 -19.88 -6.15 14.13
CA VAL A 109 -21.29 -5.75 14.03
C VAL A 109 -22.19 -6.93 14.34
N ARG A 110 -23.12 -6.78 15.27
CA ARG A 110 -24.06 -7.82 15.67
C ARG A 110 -25.43 -7.57 15.05
N ILE A 111 -25.96 -8.58 14.36
CA ILE A 111 -27.24 -8.55 13.65
C ILE A 111 -27.89 -9.92 13.79
N GLY A 112 -29.14 -9.99 14.30
CA GLY A 112 -29.88 -11.22 14.46
C GLY A 112 -29.17 -12.28 15.31
N GLY A 113 -28.48 -11.84 16.38
CA GLY A 113 -27.71 -12.71 17.26
C GLY A 113 -26.38 -13.21 16.65
N ARG A 114 -26.02 -12.82 15.42
CA ARG A 114 -24.78 -13.19 14.75
C ARG A 114 -23.80 -12.04 14.71
N GLU A 115 -22.51 -12.34 14.72
CA GLU A 115 -21.46 -11.36 14.59
C GLU A 115 -20.88 -11.37 13.17
N TYR A 116 -20.84 -10.18 12.58
CA TYR A 116 -20.25 -9.91 11.27
C TYR A 116 -19.03 -9.00 11.43
N LEU A 117 -18.12 -9.09 10.48
CA LEU A 117 -17.00 -8.15 10.34
C LEU A 117 -17.27 -7.20 9.21
N LEU A 118 -17.13 -5.90 9.46
CA LEU A 118 -16.96 -4.92 8.40
C LEU A 118 -15.47 -4.57 8.34
N GLN A 119 -14.81 -5.04 7.29
CA GLN A 119 -13.36 -5.07 7.16
C GLN A 119 -12.90 -4.57 5.80
N ASN A 120 -11.60 -4.38 5.63
CA ASN A 120 -11.02 -3.96 4.36
C ASN A 120 -11.36 -4.93 3.23
N ASN A 121 -11.61 -4.43 2.04
CA ASN A 121 -11.82 -5.26 0.86
C ASN A 121 -10.50 -5.88 0.34
N ARG A 122 -10.60 -6.71 -0.71
CA ARG A 122 -9.46 -7.31 -1.41
C ARG A 122 -9.20 -6.72 -2.78
N ASP A 123 -9.81 -5.60 -3.04
CA ASP A 123 -9.71 -4.96 -4.33
C ASP A 123 -8.34 -4.31 -4.43
N THR A 124 -7.42 -5.06 -4.99
CA THR A 124 -6.03 -4.65 -4.99
C THR A 124 -5.52 -4.43 -6.36
N ILE A 125 -4.71 -3.41 -6.44
CA ILE A 125 -3.99 -3.09 -7.64
C ILE A 125 -2.49 -3.47 -7.51
N HIS A 126 -1.94 -3.80 -6.31
CA HIS A 126 -0.48 -3.81 -6.16
C HIS A 126 0.15 -4.79 -5.20
N TRP A 127 1.33 -5.05 -5.47
CA TRP A 127 2.66 -5.53 -5.08
C TRP A 127 3.01 -5.55 -3.58
N THR A 128 2.14 -5.29 -2.66
CA THR A 128 2.43 -5.41 -1.24
C THR A 128 1.98 -6.77 -0.73
N ARG A 129 2.71 -7.34 0.21
CA ARG A 129 2.30 -8.57 0.94
C ARG A 129 0.92 -8.43 1.57
N GLU A 130 0.51 -7.22 1.90
CA GLU A 130 -0.86 -6.87 2.21
C GLU A 130 -1.52 -6.40 0.92
N ARG A 131 -2.43 -7.19 0.44
CA ARG A 131 -3.23 -6.82 -0.72
C ARG A 131 -3.86 -5.46 -0.51
N GLY A 132 -3.77 -4.58 -1.49
CA GLY A 132 -4.28 -3.23 -1.45
C GLY A 132 -5.80 -3.18 -1.23
N SER A 133 -6.32 -1.99 -1.27
CA SER A 133 -7.72 -1.70 -1.02
C SER A 133 -8.10 -0.42 -1.75
N ASN A 134 -9.32 -0.36 -2.23
CA ASN A 134 -9.87 0.90 -2.73
C ASN A 134 -10.49 1.77 -1.61
N GLY A 135 -10.33 1.39 -0.34
CA GLY A 135 -10.82 2.14 0.82
C GLY A 135 -12.22 1.77 1.30
N LEU A 136 -12.98 1.03 0.50
CA LEU A 136 -14.31 0.56 0.89
C LEU A 136 -14.19 -0.66 1.80
N ALA A 137 -14.96 -0.66 2.88
CA ALA A 137 -15.12 -1.84 3.70
C ALA A 137 -16.14 -2.82 3.09
N VAL A 138 -15.94 -4.09 3.37
CA VAL A 138 -16.85 -5.18 2.98
C VAL A 138 -17.24 -6.00 4.19
N VAL A 139 -18.47 -6.47 4.19
CA VAL A 139 -18.97 -7.36 5.24
C VAL A 139 -18.44 -8.78 5.02
N ASP A 140 -18.10 -9.45 6.11
CA ASP A 140 -17.71 -10.87 6.13
C ASP A 140 -18.24 -11.50 7.42
N TRP A 141 -18.23 -12.82 7.46
CA TRP A 141 -18.52 -13.57 8.69
C TRP A 141 -17.40 -13.35 9.72
N GLN A 142 -17.77 -13.35 11.00
CA GLN A 142 -16.77 -13.49 12.05
C GLN A 142 -15.95 -14.75 11.77
N PRO A 143 -14.64 -14.64 11.50
CA PRO A 143 -13.87 -15.82 11.14
C PRO A 143 -13.71 -16.74 12.35
N PRO A 144 -13.97 -18.04 12.22
CA PRO A 144 -13.57 -18.98 13.23
C PRO A 144 -12.04 -19.12 13.23
N GLY A 145 -11.40 -18.96 14.38
CA GLY A 145 -9.99 -19.26 14.57
C GLY A 145 -9.02 -18.38 13.79
N GLU A 146 -8.10 -18.99 13.06
CA GLU A 146 -6.91 -18.35 12.45
C GLU A 146 -7.18 -17.50 11.20
N ARG A 147 -8.41 -17.31 10.76
CA ARG A 147 -8.69 -16.53 9.56
C ARG A 147 -8.32 -15.08 9.77
N ARG A 148 -7.37 -14.58 8.99
CA ARG A 148 -6.87 -13.19 9.11
C ARG A 148 -7.97 -12.17 8.81
N ILE A 149 -8.22 -11.31 9.76
CA ILE A 149 -9.03 -10.10 9.57
C ILE A 149 -8.23 -9.13 8.69
N ARG A 150 -8.86 -8.55 7.69
CA ARG A 150 -8.28 -7.52 6.82
C ARG A 150 -8.55 -6.15 7.42
N ARG A 151 -7.51 -5.52 7.94
CA ARG A 151 -7.61 -4.21 8.58
C ARG A 151 -7.62 -3.10 7.54
N LEU A 152 -8.46 -2.10 7.76
CA LEU A 152 -8.27 -0.76 7.22
C LEU A 152 -7.10 -0.12 7.97
N ARG A 153 -6.34 0.76 7.34
CA ARG A 153 -5.12 1.29 7.94
C ARG A 153 -5.22 2.78 8.25
N LEU A 154 -4.53 3.18 9.30
CA LEU A 154 -4.27 4.56 9.66
C LEU A 154 -2.80 4.70 10.04
N SER A 155 -2.07 5.58 9.37
CA SER A 155 -0.71 5.94 9.76
C SER A 155 -0.74 7.11 10.72
N VAL A 156 -0.04 6.94 11.84
CA VAL A 156 0.17 7.98 12.85
C VAL A 156 1.63 8.38 12.86
N TYR A 157 1.90 9.66 12.64
CA TYR A 157 3.25 10.18 12.52
C TYR A 157 3.62 11.16 13.63
N GLN A 158 4.90 11.51 13.72
CA GLN A 158 5.43 12.40 14.75
C GLN A 158 4.81 13.80 14.62
N PRO A 159 4.29 14.38 15.73
CA PRO A 159 3.83 15.76 15.73
C PRO A 159 4.94 16.73 15.29
N GLY A 160 4.58 17.70 14.49
CA GLY A 160 5.56 18.67 13.96
C GLY A 160 6.39 18.18 12.77
N PHE A 161 6.19 16.92 12.31
CA PHE A 161 6.80 16.48 11.06
C PHE A 161 6.32 17.36 9.90
N ARG A 162 7.29 17.87 9.15
CA ARG A 162 7.04 18.66 7.94
C ARG A 162 7.87 18.12 6.80
N THR A 163 7.28 18.00 5.64
CA THR A 163 8.02 17.84 4.40
C THR A 163 8.69 19.18 4.04
N PRO A 164 9.90 19.19 3.47
CA PRO A 164 10.50 20.40 2.94
C PRO A 164 9.56 21.10 1.95
N ASP A 165 9.54 22.43 1.95
CA ASP A 165 8.62 23.21 1.13
C ASP A 165 8.76 22.90 -0.37
N TRP A 166 10.00 22.66 -0.82
CA TRP A 166 10.28 22.31 -2.22
C TRP A 166 9.62 20.98 -2.66
N ALA A 167 9.29 20.10 -1.74
CA ALA A 167 8.76 18.77 -2.08
C ALA A 167 7.34 18.85 -2.69
N ALA A 168 6.57 19.88 -2.37
CA ALA A 168 5.24 20.10 -2.96
C ALA A 168 5.31 20.47 -4.45
N ASP A 169 6.40 21.13 -4.85
CA ASP A 169 6.61 21.62 -6.22
C ASP A 169 7.62 20.74 -7.00
N ALA A 170 7.98 19.57 -6.44
CA ALA A 170 8.93 18.68 -7.07
C ALA A 170 8.33 18.00 -8.30
N VAL A 171 8.95 18.28 -9.45
CA VAL A 171 8.76 17.51 -10.68
C VAL A 171 10.03 16.72 -10.91
N TYR A 172 10.00 15.42 -10.62
CA TYR A 172 11.20 14.62 -10.73
C TYR A 172 11.23 13.76 -11.99
N TYR A 173 12.41 13.65 -12.55
CA TYR A 173 12.73 12.75 -13.65
C TYR A 173 13.39 11.49 -13.06
N TYR A 174 12.78 10.32 -13.31
CA TYR A 174 13.33 9.05 -12.88
C TYR A 174 14.33 8.53 -13.90
N VAL A 175 15.54 8.20 -13.44
CA VAL A 175 16.61 7.65 -14.28
C VAL A 175 17.06 6.30 -13.77
N PHE A 176 17.14 5.35 -14.67
CA PHE A 176 17.93 4.14 -14.51
C PHE A 176 19.28 4.39 -15.20
N PRO A 177 20.38 4.74 -14.48
CA PRO A 177 21.61 5.26 -15.07
C PRO A 177 22.15 4.40 -16.20
N GLU A 178 22.25 3.12 -15.97
CA GLU A 178 22.75 2.11 -16.91
C GLU A 178 21.97 2.08 -18.23
N ARG A 179 20.69 2.50 -18.22
CA ARG A 179 19.77 2.51 -19.38
C ARG A 179 19.48 3.90 -19.92
N PHE A 180 20.29 4.90 -19.61
CA PHE A 180 20.00 6.29 -20.00
C PHE A 180 20.99 6.85 -21.03
N ARG A 181 22.26 6.97 -20.67
CA ARG A 181 23.31 7.54 -21.52
C ARG A 181 24.67 7.08 -21.05
N ASN A 182 25.50 6.59 -21.96
CA ASN A 182 26.90 6.31 -21.74
C ASN A 182 27.70 7.61 -22.00
N GLY A 183 28.26 8.20 -20.96
CA GLY A 183 29.07 9.41 -21.05
C GLY A 183 30.57 9.12 -21.00
N ASP A 184 30.98 8.00 -20.40
CA ASP A 184 32.37 7.59 -20.28
C ASP A 184 32.51 6.09 -20.60
N ARG A 185 32.91 5.79 -21.82
CA ARG A 185 33.12 4.41 -22.27
C ARG A 185 34.28 3.70 -21.59
N SER A 186 35.15 4.41 -20.88
CA SER A 186 36.28 3.79 -20.19
C SER A 186 35.83 2.98 -18.95
N ASN A 187 34.66 3.28 -18.42
CA ASN A 187 34.06 2.57 -17.30
C ASN A 187 33.11 1.42 -17.71
N ASP A 188 32.91 1.21 -19.02
CA ASP A 188 32.05 0.15 -19.53
C ASP A 188 32.45 -1.21 -18.95
N PRO A 189 31.49 -2.02 -18.52
CA PRO A 189 31.79 -3.37 -18.07
C PRO A 189 32.32 -4.20 -19.23
N GLN A 190 33.50 -4.80 -19.04
CA GLN A 190 34.08 -5.68 -20.06
C GLN A 190 33.29 -7.00 -20.12
N PRO A 191 32.98 -7.52 -21.30
CA PRO A 191 32.31 -8.80 -21.46
C PRO A 191 32.97 -9.90 -20.64
N GLY A 192 32.22 -10.59 -19.83
CA GLY A 192 32.71 -11.66 -18.96
C GLY A 192 33.52 -11.22 -17.73
N SER A 193 33.81 -9.93 -17.55
CA SER A 193 34.58 -9.42 -16.40
C SER A 193 33.85 -9.51 -15.09
N ARG A 194 32.50 -9.51 -15.12
CA ARG A 194 31.62 -9.58 -13.96
C ARG A 194 30.54 -10.63 -14.18
N ARG A 195 29.97 -11.07 -13.10
CA ARG A 195 28.84 -12.00 -13.10
C ARG A 195 27.73 -11.44 -12.22
N TYR A 196 26.52 -11.55 -12.70
CA TYR A 196 25.35 -11.39 -11.88
C TYR A 196 24.81 -12.77 -11.52
N GLN A 197 24.79 -13.10 -10.23
CA GLN A 197 24.58 -14.48 -9.78
C GLN A 197 25.55 -15.46 -10.46
N THR A 198 25.05 -16.39 -11.28
CA THR A 198 25.86 -17.38 -11.98
C THR A 198 26.12 -17.03 -13.45
N HIS A 199 25.55 -15.93 -13.97
CA HIS A 199 25.60 -15.58 -15.39
C HIS A 199 26.59 -14.44 -15.65
N ALA A 200 27.37 -14.55 -16.73
CA ALA A 200 28.21 -13.46 -17.18
C ALA A 200 27.35 -12.27 -17.62
N ILE A 201 27.84 -11.05 -17.39
CA ILE A 201 27.22 -9.87 -17.95
C ILE A 201 27.45 -9.78 -19.44
N GLU A 202 26.51 -9.19 -20.16
CA GLU A 202 26.53 -8.91 -21.57
C GLU A 202 26.45 -7.41 -21.82
N LEU A 203 27.36 -6.84 -22.59
CA LEU A 203 27.34 -5.43 -22.96
C LEU A 203 26.78 -5.29 -24.38
N HIS A 204 25.71 -4.50 -24.49
CA HIS A 204 25.08 -4.14 -25.73
C HIS A 204 25.75 -2.89 -26.32
N PRO A 205 26.33 -2.99 -27.54
CA PRO A 205 27.04 -1.86 -28.13
C PRO A 205 26.12 -0.75 -28.66
N ARG A 206 24.86 -1.06 -28.87
CA ARG A 206 23.88 -0.11 -29.43
C ARG A 206 22.66 0.03 -28.54
N TRP A 207 22.21 1.25 -28.36
CA TRP A 207 20.98 1.57 -27.61
C TRP A 207 19.70 1.01 -28.23
N THR A 208 19.74 0.62 -29.47
CA THR A 208 18.63 -0.01 -30.19
C THR A 208 18.60 -1.54 -30.05
N ASP A 209 19.59 -2.12 -29.43
CA ASP A 209 19.63 -3.57 -29.18
C ASP A 209 18.52 -3.91 -28.17
N VAL A 210 17.88 -5.05 -28.38
CA VAL A 210 16.82 -5.52 -27.48
C VAL A 210 17.46 -6.31 -26.35
N PRO A 211 17.21 -5.94 -25.09
CA PRO A 211 17.66 -6.74 -23.95
C PRO A 211 17.10 -8.16 -24.04
N PHE A 212 17.93 -9.13 -23.72
CA PHE A 212 17.50 -10.51 -23.75
C PHE A 212 16.49 -10.80 -22.65
N LYS A 213 15.42 -11.48 -23.01
CA LYS A 213 14.37 -11.86 -22.08
C LYS A 213 14.28 -13.39 -22.05
N PRO A 214 14.60 -14.02 -20.94
CA PRO A 214 14.52 -15.47 -20.82
C PRO A 214 13.15 -16.01 -21.24
N GLY A 215 13.17 -17.03 -22.09
CA GLY A 215 11.96 -17.65 -22.60
C GLY A 215 11.25 -16.90 -23.74
N SER A 216 11.81 -15.79 -24.24
CA SER A 216 11.21 -15.04 -25.36
C SER A 216 11.52 -15.62 -26.73
N GLY A 217 12.49 -16.54 -26.83
CA GLY A 217 12.92 -17.13 -28.10
C GLY A 217 13.88 -16.26 -28.92
N ASP A 218 14.36 -15.14 -28.38
CA ASP A 218 15.39 -14.31 -29.03
C ASP A 218 16.80 -14.89 -28.92
N GLY A 219 16.93 -15.96 -28.19
CA GLY A 219 18.03 -16.91 -28.34
C GLY A 219 19.21 -16.69 -27.42
N SER A 220 19.18 -15.79 -26.49
CA SER A 220 20.43 -15.34 -25.95
C SER A 220 20.74 -15.75 -24.54
N ASP A 221 19.84 -15.85 -23.63
CA ASP A 221 20.19 -16.41 -22.35
C ASP A 221 19.03 -16.96 -21.53
N ALA A 222 19.36 -17.63 -20.43
CA ALA A 222 18.43 -18.17 -19.48
C ALA A 222 18.30 -17.26 -18.23
N ALA A 223 18.93 -16.08 -18.22
CA ALA A 223 19.01 -15.23 -17.05
C ALA A 223 18.44 -13.83 -17.28
N HIS A 224 17.88 -13.26 -16.22
CA HIS A 224 17.49 -11.86 -16.17
C HIS A 224 18.60 -11.00 -15.55
N ASN A 225 18.63 -9.71 -15.88
CA ASN A 225 19.46 -8.68 -15.22
C ASN A 225 20.97 -8.78 -15.49
N ASN A 226 21.39 -9.43 -16.58
CA ASN A 226 22.78 -9.47 -16.99
C ASN A 226 23.10 -8.61 -18.23
N ASP A 227 22.11 -7.95 -18.82
CA ASP A 227 22.27 -7.02 -19.93
C ASP A 227 22.69 -5.64 -19.47
N PHE A 228 23.72 -5.09 -20.10
CA PHE A 228 24.25 -3.75 -19.83
C PHE A 228 24.38 -2.94 -21.12
N PHE A 229 24.13 -1.63 -21.02
CA PHE A 229 24.27 -0.67 -22.12
C PHE A 229 25.34 0.38 -21.84
N GLY A 230 25.96 0.32 -20.66
CA GLY A 230 27.05 1.20 -20.26
C GLY A 230 26.63 2.61 -19.86
N GLY A 231 25.35 2.86 -19.59
CA GLY A 231 24.91 4.16 -19.07
C GLY A 231 25.51 4.44 -17.70
N ASP A 232 25.90 5.69 -17.46
CA ASP A 232 26.65 6.11 -16.29
C ASP A 232 26.25 7.50 -15.75
N LEU A 233 26.88 7.93 -14.67
CA LEU A 233 26.66 9.26 -14.09
C LEU A 233 27.15 10.39 -15.01
N ALA A 234 28.23 10.17 -15.76
CA ALA A 234 28.73 11.15 -16.73
C ALA A 234 27.68 11.42 -17.82
N GLY A 235 27.04 10.36 -18.31
CA GLY A 235 25.96 10.48 -19.29
C GLY A 235 24.73 11.22 -18.73
N ILE A 236 24.40 11.02 -17.44
CA ILE A 236 23.34 11.80 -16.81
C ILE A 236 23.71 13.27 -16.76
N ILE A 237 24.94 13.59 -16.34
CA ILE A 237 25.44 14.97 -16.28
C ILE A 237 25.38 15.63 -17.67
N GLU A 238 25.79 14.97 -18.72
CA GLU A 238 25.68 15.46 -20.11
C GLU A 238 24.22 15.80 -20.51
N LYS A 239 23.23 15.19 -19.86
CA LYS A 239 21.81 15.34 -20.20
C LYS A 239 21.00 16.12 -19.20
N LEU A 240 21.62 16.76 -18.21
CA LEU A 240 20.90 17.57 -17.22
C LEU A 240 20.08 18.70 -17.84
N ASP A 241 20.63 19.38 -18.87
CA ASP A 241 19.90 20.45 -19.57
C ASP A 241 18.65 19.91 -20.29
N HIS A 242 18.75 18.74 -20.89
CA HIS A 242 17.59 18.07 -21.48
C HIS A 242 16.52 17.76 -20.41
N ILE A 243 16.91 17.18 -19.27
CA ILE A 243 16.02 16.85 -18.18
C ILE A 243 15.35 18.12 -17.64
N ARG A 244 16.14 19.20 -17.47
CA ARG A 244 15.64 20.51 -17.02
C ARG A 244 14.68 21.13 -18.03
N ALA A 245 14.95 21.01 -19.32
CA ALA A 245 14.07 21.51 -20.38
C ALA A 245 12.70 20.83 -20.42
N LEU A 246 12.58 19.61 -19.85
CA LEU A 246 11.31 18.92 -19.66
C LEU A 246 10.50 19.46 -18.47
N GLY A 247 11.05 20.44 -17.72
CA GLY A 247 10.41 21.01 -16.52
C GLY A 247 10.73 20.26 -15.22
N ALA A 248 11.60 19.26 -15.24
CA ALA A 248 12.01 18.55 -14.03
C ALA A 248 12.98 19.42 -13.21
N ASN A 249 12.76 19.46 -11.90
CA ASN A 249 13.61 20.16 -10.93
C ASN A 249 14.22 19.23 -9.87
N ALA A 250 13.92 17.95 -9.96
CA ALA A 250 14.49 16.91 -9.11
C ALA A 250 14.85 15.67 -9.95
N LEU A 251 15.93 14.99 -9.55
CA LEU A 251 16.37 13.75 -10.17
C LEU A 251 16.24 12.61 -9.18
N TYR A 252 15.54 11.55 -9.59
CA TYR A 252 15.46 10.30 -8.85
C TYR A 252 16.19 9.20 -9.63
N MET A 253 17.16 8.56 -9.00
CA MET A 253 17.97 7.52 -9.66
C MET A 253 17.82 6.19 -8.92
N THR A 254 17.96 5.09 -9.67
CA THR A 254 18.24 3.79 -9.04
C THR A 254 19.56 3.84 -8.29
N PRO A 255 19.76 2.99 -7.26
CA PRO A 255 21.02 2.96 -6.50
C PRO A 255 22.23 2.79 -7.41
N VAL A 256 23.27 3.62 -7.18
CA VAL A 256 24.54 3.62 -7.93
C VAL A 256 25.75 3.23 -7.07
N PHE A 257 25.51 2.97 -5.79
CA PHE A 257 26.54 2.54 -4.83
C PHE A 257 26.62 1.01 -4.79
N GLN A 258 27.83 0.52 -4.63
CA GLN A 258 28.11 -0.89 -4.38
C GLN A 258 27.94 -1.23 -2.90
#